data_ec2c9e914af76997f1b911b5c33efa55
#
_entry.id   ec2c9e914af76997f1b911b5c33efa55
#
_cell.length_a   1.000
_cell.length_b   1.000
_cell.length_c   1.000
_cell.angle_alpha   90.00
_cell.angle_beta   90.00
_cell.angle_gamma   90.00
#
_symmetry.space_group_name_H-M   'P 1'
#
loop_
_entity.id
_entity.type
_entity.pdbx_description
1 polymer ?
#
loop_
_entity_poly.entity_id
_entity_poly.type
_entity_poly.pdbx_seq_one_letter_code
_entity_poly.pdbx_strand_id
1 'polypeptide(L)'
;FFEAVNGDSMAKSTLAGQYLETVYELAMTYVASELPIEDLVQEGNIGLLLALENLEAKPNLEEYRKQVFDGIRKAMEEAVEMSQDKKDLDDEIVGRVNHLNESILSLEEDLGHKVSISELSAYLEMPLEEIKDVLRMAGDEMKDKSDVR
;
A
#
# COMPACT_ATOMS: atom_id res chain seq x y z
N PHE A 1 -5.42 -2.77 -32.69
CA PHE A 1 -5.02 -3.96 -31.88
C PHE A 1 -4.20 -4.98 -32.63
N PHE A 2 -4.58 -5.28 -33.87
CA PHE A 2 -3.84 -6.27 -34.66
C PHE A 2 -2.35 -5.92 -34.80
N GLU A 3 -2.05 -4.65 -35.12
CA GLU A 3 -0.68 -4.21 -35.28
C GLU A 3 0.07 -4.22 -33.94
N ALA A 4 -0.61 -3.82 -32.86
CA ALA A 4 -0.02 -3.82 -31.52
C ALA A 4 0.33 -5.23 -31.05
N VAL A 5 -0.53 -6.21 -31.32
CA VAL A 5 -0.28 -7.62 -30.98
C VAL A 5 0.98 -8.10 -31.68
N ASN A 6 1.21 -7.63 -32.90
CA ASN A 6 2.38 -8.00 -33.68
C ASN A 6 3.66 -7.20 -33.34
N GLY A 7 3.60 -6.40 -32.29
CA GLY A 7 4.76 -5.70 -31.76
C GLY A 7 5.00 -4.28 -32.26
N ASP A 8 4.02 -3.70 -32.97
CA ASP A 8 4.16 -2.33 -33.45
C ASP A 8 4.09 -1.31 -32.31
N SER A 9 5.22 -0.65 -32.04
CA SER A 9 5.32 0.33 -30.96
C SER A 9 4.43 1.54 -31.14
N MET A 10 4.25 2.00 -32.38
CA MET A 10 3.39 3.15 -32.67
C MET A 10 1.94 2.80 -32.44
N ALA A 11 1.54 1.58 -32.82
CA ALA A 11 0.17 1.11 -32.57
C ALA A 11 -0.10 1.05 -31.07
N LYS A 12 0.85 0.55 -30.29
CA LYS A 12 0.72 0.50 -28.82
C LYS A 12 0.61 1.89 -28.22
N SER A 13 1.43 2.84 -28.68
CA SER A 13 1.37 4.22 -28.19
C SER A 13 0.04 4.89 -28.52
N THR A 14 -0.48 4.64 -29.72
CA THR A 14 -1.77 5.18 -30.15
C THR A 14 -2.89 4.63 -29.26
N LEU A 15 -2.87 3.33 -29.00
CA LEU A 15 -3.84 2.70 -28.11
C LEU A 15 -3.73 3.25 -26.70
N ALA A 16 -2.52 3.41 -26.18
CA ALA A 16 -2.32 3.97 -24.85
C ALA A 16 -2.98 5.35 -24.73
N GLY A 17 -2.79 6.20 -25.74
CA GLY A 17 -3.43 7.52 -25.77
C GLY A 17 -4.94 7.45 -25.75
N GLN A 18 -5.52 6.48 -26.44
CA GLN A 18 -6.97 6.32 -26.50
C GLN A 18 -7.59 5.84 -25.17
N TYR A 19 -6.80 5.22 -24.28
CA TYR A 19 -7.29 4.72 -23.01
C TYR A 19 -7.04 5.63 -21.83
N LEU A 20 -6.40 6.78 -22.00
CA LEU A 20 -6.09 7.69 -20.89
C LEU A 20 -7.36 8.16 -20.18
N GLU A 21 -8.41 8.48 -20.93
CA GLU A 21 -9.69 8.90 -20.36
C GLU A 21 -10.34 7.74 -19.60
N THR A 22 -10.27 6.54 -20.15
CA THR A 22 -10.79 5.33 -19.52
C THR A 22 -10.10 5.08 -18.16
N VAL A 23 -8.78 5.26 -18.11
CA VAL A 23 -8.02 5.14 -16.87
C VAL A 23 -8.54 6.11 -15.83
N TYR A 24 -8.72 7.37 -16.20
CA TYR A 24 -9.23 8.40 -15.29
C TYR A 24 -10.64 8.07 -14.81
N GLU A 25 -11.53 7.69 -15.71
CA GLU A 25 -12.90 7.32 -15.36
C GLU A 25 -12.93 6.14 -14.39
N LEU A 26 -12.09 5.14 -14.64
CA LEU A 26 -12.03 3.98 -13.76
C LEU A 26 -11.46 4.35 -12.40
N ALA A 27 -10.45 5.23 -12.35
CA ALA A 27 -9.88 5.70 -11.09
C ALA A 27 -10.95 6.40 -10.23
N MET A 28 -11.86 7.11 -10.86
CA MET A 28 -12.96 7.78 -10.15
C MET A 28 -13.89 6.80 -9.42
N THR A 29 -13.96 5.55 -9.87
CA THR A 29 -14.79 4.55 -9.19
C THR A 29 -14.17 4.08 -7.87
N TYR A 30 -12.89 4.38 -7.64
CA TYR A 30 -12.18 4.02 -6.42
C TYR A 30 -11.98 5.18 -5.45
N VAL A 31 -12.76 6.26 -5.58
CA VAL A 31 -12.61 7.44 -4.71
C VAL A 31 -12.89 7.13 -3.25
N ALA A 32 -13.62 6.06 -2.96
CA ALA A 32 -13.86 5.63 -1.58
C ALA A 32 -12.61 5.02 -0.93
N SER A 33 -11.60 4.66 -1.72
CA SER A 33 -10.33 4.17 -1.19
C SER A 33 -9.53 5.36 -0.65
N GLU A 34 -8.53 5.08 0.18
CA GLU A 34 -7.70 6.15 0.74
C GLU A 34 -6.59 6.60 -0.20
N LEU A 35 -6.41 5.93 -1.34
CA LEU A 35 -5.42 6.35 -2.32
C LEU A 35 -5.87 7.62 -3.02
N PRO A 36 -4.97 8.61 -3.16
CA PRO A 36 -5.27 9.79 -3.99
C PRO A 36 -5.56 9.39 -5.42
N ILE A 37 -6.44 10.12 -6.09
CA ILE A 37 -6.79 9.81 -7.47
C ILE A 37 -5.58 9.83 -8.39
N GLU A 38 -4.62 10.70 -8.12
CA GLU A 38 -3.38 10.78 -8.90
C GLU A 38 -2.60 9.49 -8.85
N ASP A 39 -2.54 8.85 -7.69
CA ASP A 39 -1.87 7.57 -7.51
C ASP A 39 -2.62 6.45 -8.23
N LEU A 40 -3.96 6.48 -8.16
CA LEU A 40 -4.79 5.51 -8.87
C LEU A 40 -4.61 5.61 -10.39
N VAL A 41 -4.58 6.84 -10.91
CA VAL A 41 -4.35 7.07 -12.33
C VAL A 41 -2.97 6.56 -12.75
N GLN A 42 -1.96 6.83 -11.93
CA GLN A 42 -0.61 6.36 -12.19
C GLN A 42 -0.55 4.83 -12.24
N GLU A 43 -1.16 4.18 -11.27
CA GLU A 43 -1.21 2.71 -11.24
C GLU A 43 -2.00 2.15 -12.43
N GLY A 44 -3.10 2.79 -12.78
CA GLY A 44 -3.90 2.42 -13.94
C GLY A 44 -3.13 2.57 -15.25
N ASN A 45 -2.33 3.62 -15.38
CA ASN A 45 -1.48 3.82 -16.55
C ASN A 45 -0.40 2.74 -16.66
N ILE A 46 0.17 2.33 -15.53
CA ILE A 46 1.11 1.22 -15.50
C ILE A 46 0.41 -0.07 -15.95
N GLY A 47 -0.79 -0.33 -15.44
CA GLY A 47 -1.59 -1.48 -15.85
C GLY A 47 -1.92 -1.47 -17.34
N LEU A 48 -2.24 -0.30 -17.88
CA LEU A 48 -2.50 -0.12 -19.29
C LEU A 48 -1.27 -0.48 -20.14
N LEU A 49 -0.11 0.06 -19.78
CA LEU A 49 1.12 -0.20 -20.52
C LEU A 49 1.50 -1.68 -20.48
N LEU A 50 1.36 -2.31 -19.32
CA LEU A 50 1.64 -3.74 -19.17
C LEU A 50 0.66 -4.58 -19.98
N ALA A 51 -0.62 -4.22 -20.00
CA ALA A 51 -1.61 -4.93 -20.79
C ALA A 51 -1.30 -4.85 -22.28
N LEU A 52 -0.86 -3.68 -22.75
CA LEU A 52 -0.50 -3.52 -24.16
C LEU A 52 0.80 -4.25 -24.51
N GLU A 53 1.78 -4.30 -23.58
CA GLU A 53 3.01 -5.06 -23.79
C GLU A 53 2.74 -6.57 -23.85
N ASN A 54 1.80 -7.05 -23.08
CA ASN A 54 1.46 -8.46 -22.98
C ASN A 54 0.17 -8.82 -23.75
N LEU A 55 -0.18 -8.00 -24.72
CA LEU A 55 -1.41 -8.17 -25.48
C LEU A 55 -1.40 -9.48 -26.25
N GLU A 56 -2.45 -10.27 -26.06
CA GLU A 56 -2.63 -11.53 -26.75
C GLU A 56 -3.67 -11.39 -27.87
N ALA A 57 -3.50 -12.16 -28.91
CA ALA A 57 -4.45 -12.15 -30.04
C ALA A 57 -5.83 -12.58 -29.59
N LYS A 58 -6.85 -11.81 -29.97
CA LYS A 58 -8.24 -12.08 -29.64
C LYS A 58 -9.08 -12.13 -30.92
N PRO A 59 -10.22 -12.85 -30.90
CA PRO A 59 -11.06 -13.02 -32.11
C PRO A 59 -11.80 -11.76 -32.53
N ASN A 60 -12.03 -10.80 -31.64
CA ASN A 60 -12.78 -9.60 -31.98
C ASN A 60 -12.35 -8.40 -31.13
N LEU A 61 -12.80 -7.21 -31.53
CA LEU A 61 -12.46 -5.97 -30.88
C LEU A 61 -12.91 -5.90 -29.42
N GLU A 62 -14.07 -6.44 -29.14
CA GLU A 62 -14.64 -6.42 -27.79
C GLU A 62 -13.75 -7.18 -26.79
N GLU A 63 -13.21 -8.31 -27.20
CA GLU A 63 -12.32 -9.08 -26.35
C GLU A 63 -10.95 -8.42 -26.15
N TYR A 64 -10.45 -7.70 -27.15
CA TYR A 64 -9.26 -6.87 -26.98
C TYR A 64 -9.50 -5.78 -25.94
N ARG A 65 -10.63 -5.10 -26.06
CA ARG A 65 -11.00 -4.03 -25.12
C ARG A 65 -11.12 -4.56 -23.70
N LYS A 66 -11.72 -5.73 -23.55
CA LYS A 66 -11.84 -6.38 -22.25
C LYS A 66 -10.47 -6.68 -21.65
N GLN A 67 -9.56 -7.21 -22.46
CA GLN A 67 -8.21 -7.54 -22.00
C GLN A 67 -7.49 -6.29 -21.46
N VAL A 68 -7.56 -5.18 -22.19
CA VAL A 68 -6.94 -3.94 -21.76
C VAL A 68 -7.61 -3.39 -20.50
N PHE A 69 -8.93 -3.34 -20.50
CA PHE A 69 -9.70 -2.86 -19.36
C PHE A 69 -9.40 -3.67 -18.08
N ASP A 70 -9.37 -4.99 -18.20
CA ASP A 70 -9.07 -5.88 -17.09
C ASP A 70 -7.66 -5.63 -16.53
N GLY A 71 -6.69 -5.35 -17.41
CA GLY A 71 -5.34 -5.02 -16.99
C GLY A 71 -5.27 -3.73 -16.18
N ILE A 72 -5.99 -2.71 -16.62
CA ILE A 72 -6.06 -1.43 -15.92
C ILE A 72 -6.73 -1.63 -14.56
N ARG A 73 -7.87 -2.28 -14.55
CA ARG A 73 -8.66 -2.52 -13.35
C ARG A 73 -7.88 -3.31 -12.31
N LYS A 74 -7.22 -4.36 -12.75
CA LYS A 74 -6.43 -5.22 -11.87
C LYS A 74 -5.31 -4.43 -11.18
N ALA A 75 -4.61 -3.58 -11.93
CA ALA A 75 -3.55 -2.76 -11.38
C ALA A 75 -4.07 -1.82 -10.29
N MET A 76 -5.22 -1.20 -10.52
CA MET A 76 -5.83 -0.31 -9.53
C MET A 76 -6.30 -1.08 -8.29
N GLU A 77 -6.93 -2.23 -8.49
CA GLU A 77 -7.40 -3.05 -7.38
C GLU A 77 -6.24 -3.53 -6.51
N GLU A 78 -5.15 -3.95 -7.12
CA GLU A 78 -3.95 -4.37 -6.39
C GLU A 78 -3.35 -3.21 -5.59
N ALA A 79 -3.33 -2.01 -6.17
CA ALA A 79 -2.80 -0.83 -5.48
C ALA A 79 -3.66 -0.46 -4.26
N VAL A 80 -4.99 -0.52 -4.40
CA VAL A 80 -5.92 -0.27 -3.30
C VAL A 80 -5.73 -1.30 -2.19
N GLU A 81 -5.62 -2.57 -2.56
CA GLU A 81 -5.41 -3.66 -1.60
C GLU A 81 -4.11 -3.51 -0.83
N MET A 82 -3.02 -3.20 -1.54
CA MET A 82 -1.71 -2.98 -0.90
C MET A 82 -1.73 -1.79 0.04
N SER A 83 -2.45 -0.72 -0.31
CA SER A 83 -2.60 0.45 0.53
C SER A 83 -3.36 0.11 1.81
N GLN A 84 -4.41 -0.71 1.71
CA GLN A 84 -5.19 -1.14 2.86
C GLN A 84 -4.35 -2.03 3.79
N ASP A 85 -3.60 -2.96 3.24
CA ASP A 85 -2.72 -3.83 4.02
C ASP A 85 -1.68 -3.04 4.79
N LYS A 86 -1.09 -2.04 4.16
CA LYS A 86 -0.11 -1.17 4.81
C LYS A 86 -0.75 -0.40 5.96
N LYS A 87 -1.95 0.14 5.76
CA LYS A 87 -2.66 0.88 6.80
C LYS A 87 -2.97 -0.02 7.99
N ASP A 88 -3.46 -1.23 7.74
CA ASP A 88 -3.78 -2.19 8.80
C ASP A 88 -2.53 -2.53 9.62
N LEU A 89 -1.39 -2.70 8.97
CA LEU A 89 -0.12 -2.96 9.65
C LEU A 89 0.32 -1.76 10.50
N ASP A 90 0.23 -0.55 9.96
CA ASP A 90 0.58 0.67 10.69
C ASP A 90 -0.31 0.83 11.93
N ASP A 91 -1.61 0.57 11.81
CA ASP A 91 -2.54 0.66 12.93
C ASP A 91 -2.19 -0.37 14.01
N GLU A 92 -1.78 -1.57 13.62
CA GLU A 92 -1.36 -2.61 14.55
C GLU A 92 -0.12 -2.18 15.33
N ILE A 93 0.87 -1.61 14.65
CA ILE A 93 2.09 -1.12 15.27
C ILE A 93 1.78 -0.02 16.28
N VAL A 94 0.96 0.95 15.89
CA VAL A 94 0.55 2.04 16.79
C VAL A 94 -0.15 1.48 18.03
N GLY A 95 -1.02 0.50 17.86
CA GLY A 95 -1.70 -0.15 18.96
C GLY A 95 -0.74 -0.81 19.94
N ARG A 96 0.27 -1.49 19.43
CA ARG A 96 1.31 -2.14 20.27
C ARG A 96 2.13 -1.11 21.02
N VAL A 97 2.52 -0.03 20.36
CA VAL A 97 3.28 1.05 21.01
C VAL A 97 2.47 1.70 22.12
N ASN A 98 1.20 2.00 21.89
CA ASN A 98 0.33 2.59 22.88
C ASN A 98 0.16 1.68 24.09
N HIS A 99 -0.06 0.39 23.87
CA HIS A 99 -0.18 -0.58 24.94
C HIS A 99 1.09 -0.66 25.79
N LEU A 100 2.24 -0.67 25.14
CA LEU A 100 3.52 -0.70 25.83
C LEU A 100 3.73 0.56 26.69
N ASN A 101 3.41 1.73 26.13
CA ASN A 101 3.54 3.00 26.86
C ASN A 101 2.64 3.03 28.08
N GLU A 102 1.40 2.58 27.96
CA GLU A 102 0.48 2.51 29.09
C GLU A 102 1.00 1.57 30.19
N SER A 103 1.56 0.43 29.78
CA SER A 103 2.14 -0.53 30.72
C SER A 103 3.33 0.05 31.46
N ILE A 104 4.18 0.79 30.76
CA ILE A 104 5.34 1.45 31.38
C ILE A 104 4.89 2.45 32.43
N LEU A 105 3.94 3.32 32.08
CA LEU A 105 3.45 4.35 33.00
C LEU A 105 2.79 3.72 34.23
N SER A 106 1.98 2.69 34.02
CA SER A 106 1.32 2.01 35.14
C SER A 106 2.32 1.35 36.08
N LEU A 107 3.31 0.70 35.54
CA LEU A 107 4.32 0.00 36.33
C LEU A 107 5.24 0.99 37.06
N GLU A 108 5.60 2.09 36.42
CA GLU A 108 6.40 3.14 37.08
C GLU A 108 5.65 3.76 38.26
N GLU A 109 4.35 3.96 38.09
CA GLU A 109 3.51 4.48 39.18
C GLU A 109 3.49 3.52 40.37
N ASP A 110 3.30 2.22 40.09
CA ASP A 110 3.26 1.19 41.13
C ASP A 110 4.59 1.03 41.85
N LEU A 111 5.71 1.07 41.11
CA LEU A 111 7.02 0.85 41.67
C LEU A 111 7.67 2.10 42.24
N GLY A 112 7.23 3.27 41.81
CA GLY A 112 7.80 4.55 42.27
C GLY A 112 9.16 4.89 41.64
N HIS A 113 9.55 4.20 40.57
CA HIS A 113 10.81 4.49 39.87
C HIS A 113 10.66 4.10 38.40
N LYS A 114 11.62 4.54 37.58
CA LYS A 114 11.61 4.21 36.16
C LYS A 114 11.87 2.71 35.95
N VAL A 115 11.18 2.15 34.96
CA VAL A 115 11.27 0.71 34.68
C VAL A 115 12.37 0.43 33.69
N SER A 116 13.13 -0.61 33.93
CA SER A 116 14.07 -1.13 32.95
C SER A 116 13.33 -2.02 31.96
N ILE A 117 13.98 -2.30 30.82
CA ILE A 117 13.43 -3.23 29.81
C ILE A 117 13.25 -4.62 30.43
N SER A 118 14.19 -5.03 31.30
CA SER A 118 14.11 -6.32 31.95
C SER A 118 12.89 -6.44 32.88
N GLU A 119 12.63 -5.38 33.66
CA GLU A 119 11.45 -5.35 34.53
C GLU A 119 10.16 -5.38 33.71
N LEU A 120 10.14 -4.64 32.61
CA LEU A 120 8.99 -4.60 31.72
C LEU A 120 8.74 -5.97 31.06
N SER A 121 9.81 -6.65 30.65
CA SER A 121 9.74 -7.98 30.07
C SER A 121 9.09 -8.96 31.06
N ALA A 122 9.50 -8.91 32.31
CA ALA A 122 8.94 -9.77 33.35
C ALA A 122 7.46 -9.44 33.61
N TYR A 123 7.12 -8.16 33.66
CA TYR A 123 5.77 -7.72 33.95
C TYR A 123 4.78 -8.11 32.84
N LEU A 124 5.18 -7.89 31.58
CA LEU A 124 4.31 -8.17 30.43
C LEU A 124 4.39 -9.63 29.95
N GLU A 125 5.33 -10.40 30.51
CA GLU A 125 5.57 -11.77 30.04
C GLU A 125 5.91 -11.80 28.54
N MET A 126 6.60 -10.75 28.06
CA MET A 126 7.05 -10.63 26.69
C MET A 126 8.56 -10.86 26.61
N PRO A 127 9.03 -11.52 25.54
CA PRO A 127 10.47 -11.63 25.32
C PRO A 127 11.12 -10.25 25.21
N LEU A 128 12.32 -10.13 25.77
CA LEU A 128 13.07 -8.89 25.75
C LEU A 128 13.27 -8.34 24.34
N GLU A 129 13.54 -9.25 23.40
CA GLU A 129 13.75 -8.87 22.00
C GLU A 129 12.51 -8.28 21.38
N GLU A 130 11.33 -8.81 21.72
CA GLU A 130 10.07 -8.27 21.21
C GLU A 130 9.82 -6.86 21.70
N ILE A 131 10.10 -6.60 22.96
CA ILE A 131 9.97 -5.25 23.53
C ILE A 131 10.94 -4.28 22.84
N LYS A 132 12.18 -4.69 22.62
CA LYS A 132 13.17 -3.89 21.92
C LYS A 132 12.72 -3.57 20.48
N ASP A 133 12.12 -4.54 19.80
CA ASP A 133 11.61 -4.35 18.44
C ASP A 133 10.49 -3.32 18.41
N VAL A 134 9.54 -3.40 19.34
CA VAL A 134 8.44 -2.44 19.43
C VAL A 134 8.96 -1.03 19.69
N LEU A 135 9.92 -0.89 20.63
CA LEU A 135 10.50 0.41 20.94
C LEU A 135 11.30 0.97 19.77
N ARG A 136 11.95 0.12 19.00
CA ARG A 136 12.67 0.55 17.80
C ARG A 136 11.71 1.07 16.74
N MET A 137 10.60 0.40 16.52
CA MET A 137 9.56 0.84 15.59
C MET A 137 8.96 2.19 16.03
N ALA A 138 8.72 2.35 17.34
CA ALA A 138 8.23 3.60 17.89
C ALA A 138 9.25 4.73 17.70
N GLY A 139 10.54 4.43 17.87
CA GLY A 139 11.59 5.39 17.66
C GLY A 139 11.68 5.89 16.23
N ASP A 140 11.53 4.97 15.27
CA ASP A 140 11.55 5.31 13.85
C ASP A 140 10.34 6.19 13.49
N GLU A 141 9.17 5.85 13.98
CA GLU A 141 7.98 6.67 13.80
C GLU A 141 8.13 8.05 14.40
N MET A 142 8.71 8.14 15.58
CA MET A 142 8.93 9.42 16.27
C MET A 142 9.96 10.29 15.56
N LYS A 143 10.95 9.69 14.93
CA LYS A 143 11.94 10.44 14.16
C LYS A 143 11.32 11.17 12.99
N ASP A 144 10.36 10.52 12.32
CA ASP A 144 9.68 11.13 11.20
C ASP A 144 8.85 12.33 11.63
N LYS A 145 8.38 12.33 12.85
CA LYS A 145 7.59 13.42 13.41
C LYS A 145 8.40 14.37 14.24
N SER A 146 9.64 14.04 14.54
CA SER A 146 10.41 14.77 15.25
C SER A 146 10.69 14.96 16.41
N ASP A 147 11.20 15.03 16.66
CA ASP A 147 11.48 15.57 17.61
C ASP A 147 11.62 15.18 18.73
N VAL A 148 11.72 14.92 19.15
CA VAL A 148 11.60 14.71 20.22
C VAL A 148 12.35 14.32 21.13
N ARG A 149 12.92 14.35 21.55
CA ARG A 149 13.62 13.95 22.56
C ARG A 149 14.80 13.79 22.17
#